data_bd18a1770cc9c0fcb3b2025e8dd7c099
#
_entry.id   bd18a1770cc9c0fcb3b2025e8dd7c099
#
_cell.length_a   1.000
_cell.length_b   1.000
_cell.length_c   1.000
_cell.angle_alpha   90.00
_cell.angle_beta   90.00
_cell.angle_gamma   90.00
#
_symmetry.space_group_name_H-M   'P 1'
#
loop_
_entity.id
_entity.type
_entity.pdbx_description
1 polymer ?
#
loop_
_entity_poly.entity_id
_entity_poly.type
_entity_poly.pdbx_seq_one_letter_code
_entity_poly.pdbx_strand_id
1 'polypeptide(L)'
;LLLKALNRNYSTATYDGAGDAIVLHGGIRLTEASSEGFMEQHQHYQSLQDQAYNALRSKIIYAELKPGTRLSAIGLEKETGIGRTPIRESFVRLREQELVETRPKSGTYVSKISMERAENACFLREKLERSVLIKCCSAASPEQKHRLEQILAESESLDHSETRRFFDLDNLFHETCFVIAGRHMLWDWMKSVNTHFERYNWLRMVSQDLDWEPIRRQHRRILEAIKRGDTDAASYLAETHLHLMPEEQGPVIALHPDYFELSKDSFI
;
A
#
# COMPACT_ATOMS: atom_id res chain seq x y z
N LEU A 1 24.95 21.62 6.90
CA LEU A 1 25.46 20.26 7.26
C LEU A 1 24.43 19.16 7.02
N LEU A 2 23.13 19.46 6.89
CA LEU A 2 22.05 18.47 6.65
C LEU A 2 21.87 18.07 5.17
N LEU A 3 22.45 18.78 4.22
CA LEU A 3 22.30 18.54 2.77
C LEU A 3 23.32 17.55 2.19
N LYS A 4 24.28 17.06 2.97
CA LYS A 4 25.32 16.11 2.50
C LYS A 4 25.03 14.64 2.75
N ALA A 5 23.95 14.29 3.47
CA ALA A 5 23.62 12.90 3.83
C ALA A 5 22.63 12.20 2.87
N LEU A 6 22.00 12.92 1.94
CA LEU A 6 20.96 12.39 1.04
C LEU A 6 21.44 12.00 -0.37
N ASN A 7 22.75 12.04 -0.62
CA ASN A 7 23.28 11.87 -1.98
C ASN A 7 24.13 10.60 -2.15
N ARG A 8 23.63 9.46 -1.73
CA ARG A 8 24.22 8.15 -2.09
C ARG A 8 23.11 7.23 -2.55
N ASN A 9 23.01 7.03 -3.85
CA ASN A 9 22.31 6.01 -4.64
C ASN A 9 21.27 6.54 -5.65
N TYR A 10 21.60 7.58 -6.43
CA TYR A 10 20.89 7.83 -7.67
C TYR A 10 21.85 7.68 -8.85
N SER A 11 21.61 6.64 -9.66
CA SER A 11 22.16 6.52 -11.01
C SER A 11 21.44 7.56 -11.89
N THR A 12 22.17 8.55 -12.41
CA THR A 12 21.65 9.48 -13.41
C THR A 12 21.71 8.82 -14.77
N ALA A 13 20.56 8.56 -15.37
CA ALA A 13 20.49 8.19 -16.78
C ALA A 13 20.66 9.46 -17.63
N THR A 14 21.60 9.47 -18.56
CA THR A 14 21.72 10.47 -19.63
C THR A 14 21.30 9.83 -20.94
N TYR A 15 20.60 10.60 -21.78
CA TYR A 15 20.17 10.15 -23.13
C TYR A 15 21.10 10.72 -24.18
N ASP A 16 21.44 9.94 -25.19
CA ASP A 16 22.11 10.45 -26.39
C ASP A 16 21.14 11.11 -27.36
N GLY A 17 21.67 11.78 -28.35
CA GLY A 17 20.87 12.50 -29.34
C GLY A 17 19.99 11.63 -30.25
N ALA A 18 20.02 10.29 -30.10
CA ALA A 18 19.24 9.31 -30.85
C ALA A 18 18.10 8.69 -30.01
N GLY A 19 17.98 9.05 -28.72
CA GLY A 19 16.91 8.59 -27.85
C GLY A 19 17.20 7.32 -27.06
N ASP A 20 18.41 6.75 -27.15
CA ASP A 20 18.83 5.56 -26.40
C ASP A 20 19.36 5.92 -25.00
N ALA A 21 18.93 5.18 -23.99
CA ALA A 21 19.36 5.40 -22.61
C ALA A 21 20.77 4.85 -22.39
N ILE A 22 21.74 5.73 -22.03
CA ILE A 22 23.09 5.33 -21.65
C ILE A 22 23.19 5.34 -20.12
N VAL A 23 23.36 4.15 -19.53
CA VAL A 23 23.63 4.01 -18.09
C VAL A 23 25.15 3.90 -17.91
N LEU A 24 25.75 4.91 -17.26
CA LEU A 24 27.17 4.91 -16.93
C LEU A 24 27.41 4.37 -15.52
N HIS A 25 27.93 3.17 -15.40
CA HIS A 25 28.51 2.63 -14.17
C HIS A 25 30.00 2.38 -14.39
N GLY A 26 30.84 3.10 -13.67
CA GLY A 26 32.27 2.82 -13.60
C GLY A 26 33.04 2.86 -14.92
N GLY A 27 32.63 3.68 -15.91
CA GLY A 27 33.40 3.89 -17.15
C GLY A 27 33.30 2.78 -18.20
N ILE A 28 32.40 1.82 -18.06
CA ILE A 28 32.20 0.73 -19.03
C ILE A 28 30.93 1.00 -19.87
N ARG A 29 31.08 0.98 -21.19
CA ARG A 29 29.97 1.08 -22.16
C ARG A 29 29.35 -0.31 -22.35
N LEU A 30 28.07 -0.47 -21.96
CA LEU A 30 27.31 -1.71 -22.18
C LEU A 30 26.46 -1.60 -23.45
N THR A 31 26.49 -2.59 -24.31
CA THR A 31 25.64 -2.71 -25.51
C THR A 31 24.35 -3.45 -25.17
N GLU A 32 23.27 -3.27 -25.98
CA GLU A 32 21.93 -3.86 -25.73
C GLU A 32 21.92 -5.35 -25.39
N ALA A 33 22.79 -6.16 -26.00
CA ALA A 33 22.91 -7.60 -25.70
C ALA A 33 23.35 -7.91 -24.25
N SER A 34 23.91 -6.91 -23.54
CA SER A 34 24.33 -7.03 -22.13
C SER A 34 23.28 -6.56 -21.15
N SER A 35 22.23 -5.84 -21.61
CA SER A 35 21.20 -5.29 -20.75
C SER A 35 20.14 -6.31 -20.33
N GLU A 36 19.79 -7.25 -21.19
CA GLU A 36 18.85 -8.33 -20.84
C GLU A 36 19.42 -9.27 -19.77
N GLY A 37 20.68 -9.69 -19.89
CA GLY A 37 21.33 -10.51 -18.88
C GLY A 37 21.61 -9.78 -17.55
N PHE A 38 21.68 -8.42 -17.57
CA PHE A 38 21.89 -7.61 -16.37
C PHE A 38 20.59 -7.36 -15.63
N MET A 39 19.46 -7.27 -16.33
CA MET A 39 18.13 -7.11 -15.73
C MET A 39 17.62 -8.40 -15.07
N GLU A 40 17.97 -9.58 -15.59
CA GLU A 40 17.65 -10.88 -14.95
C GLU A 40 18.45 -11.16 -13.67
N GLN A 41 19.64 -10.55 -13.49
CA GLN A 41 20.46 -10.76 -12.29
C GLN A 41 20.20 -9.80 -11.14
N HIS A 42 19.42 -8.75 -11.33
CA HIS A 42 18.89 -7.91 -10.24
C HIS A 42 17.51 -8.39 -9.78
N GLN A 43 17.35 -9.67 -9.47
CA GLN A 43 16.42 -10.06 -8.43
C GLN A 43 16.88 -9.29 -7.20
N HIS A 44 16.08 -8.29 -6.78
CA HIS A 44 16.27 -7.59 -5.52
C HIS A 44 16.35 -8.64 -4.41
N TYR A 45 17.56 -8.94 -3.98
CA TYR A 45 17.79 -9.78 -2.80
C TYR A 45 17.24 -8.97 -1.63
N GLN A 46 15.93 -9.20 -1.31
CA GLN A 46 15.34 -8.59 -0.12
C GLN A 46 16.16 -9.00 1.08
N SER A 47 16.63 -8.04 1.84
CA SER A 47 17.33 -8.33 3.09
C SER A 47 16.44 -9.18 4.00
N LEU A 48 17.02 -10.00 4.88
CA LEU A 48 16.23 -10.75 5.87
C LEU A 48 15.37 -9.81 6.74
N GLN A 49 15.80 -8.57 6.94
CA GLN A 49 15.05 -7.52 7.62
C GLN A 49 13.81 -7.12 6.81
N ASP A 50 13.94 -6.92 5.48
CA ASP A 50 12.80 -6.60 4.63
C ASP A 50 11.82 -7.76 4.53
N GLN A 51 12.33 -8.99 4.45
CA GLN A 51 11.50 -10.20 4.46
C GLN A 51 10.70 -10.30 5.77
N ALA A 52 11.36 -10.09 6.93
CA ALA A 52 10.71 -10.09 8.24
C ALA A 52 9.66 -8.98 8.34
N TYR A 53 10.02 -7.77 7.90
CA TYR A 53 9.10 -6.64 7.90
C TYR A 53 7.87 -6.89 7.02
N ASN A 54 8.05 -7.34 5.79
CA ASN A 54 6.95 -7.59 4.87
C ASN A 54 6.04 -8.72 5.36
N ALA A 55 6.61 -9.81 5.87
CA ALA A 55 5.85 -10.92 6.44
C ALA A 55 5.02 -10.49 7.65
N LEU A 56 5.60 -9.74 8.58
CA LEU A 56 4.91 -9.29 9.79
C LEU A 56 3.88 -8.20 9.47
N ARG A 57 4.21 -7.24 8.60
CA ARG A 57 3.26 -6.25 8.13
C ARG A 57 2.02 -6.89 7.52
N SER A 58 2.20 -7.83 6.60
CA SER A 58 1.11 -8.59 5.99
C SER A 58 0.24 -9.27 7.05
N LYS A 59 0.83 -10.02 7.97
CA LYS A 59 0.10 -10.70 9.05
C LYS A 59 -0.70 -9.75 9.94
N ILE A 60 -0.21 -8.53 10.17
CA ILE A 60 -0.90 -7.51 10.97
C ILE A 60 -2.04 -6.87 10.17
N ILE A 61 -1.82 -6.52 8.90
CA ILE A 61 -2.84 -5.91 8.04
C ILE A 61 -4.03 -6.88 7.87
N TYR A 62 -3.77 -8.15 7.61
CA TYR A 62 -4.81 -9.17 7.44
C TYR A 62 -5.35 -9.76 8.75
N ALA A 63 -5.00 -9.15 9.90
CA ALA A 63 -5.42 -9.57 11.23
C ALA A 63 -5.10 -11.06 11.59
N GLU A 64 -4.15 -11.70 10.90
CA GLU A 64 -3.56 -12.98 11.31
C GLU A 64 -2.84 -12.80 12.67
N LEU A 65 -2.13 -11.68 12.84
CA LEU A 65 -1.67 -11.18 14.12
C LEU A 65 -2.64 -10.09 14.59
N LYS A 66 -3.56 -10.47 15.46
CA LYS A 66 -4.66 -9.62 15.92
C LYS A 66 -4.16 -8.42 16.74
N PRO A 67 -4.87 -7.26 16.71
CA PRO A 67 -4.62 -6.15 17.62
C PRO A 67 -4.51 -6.59 19.09
N GLY A 68 -3.54 -6.06 19.82
CA GLY A 68 -3.26 -6.46 21.20
C GLY A 68 -2.43 -7.73 21.36
N THR A 69 -2.15 -8.49 20.31
CA THR A 69 -1.31 -9.69 20.37
C THR A 69 0.12 -9.34 20.78
N ARG A 70 0.66 -10.03 21.78
CA ARG A 70 2.06 -9.90 22.17
C ARG A 70 2.96 -10.60 21.16
N LEU A 71 3.95 -9.87 20.64
CA LEU A 71 4.91 -10.40 19.68
C LEU A 71 6.17 -10.91 20.38
N SER A 72 6.55 -12.14 20.06
CA SER A 72 7.77 -12.77 20.55
C SER A 72 8.71 -13.06 19.40
N ALA A 73 9.90 -12.45 19.39
CA ALA A 73 10.90 -12.72 18.34
C ALA A 73 11.28 -14.23 18.28
N ILE A 74 11.24 -14.94 19.42
CA ILE A 74 11.49 -16.39 19.46
C ILE A 74 10.34 -17.16 18.80
N GLY A 75 9.09 -16.76 19.07
CA GLY A 75 7.92 -17.39 18.46
C GLY A 75 7.88 -17.17 16.96
N LEU A 76 8.11 -15.94 16.54
CA LEU A 76 8.12 -15.54 15.12
C LEU A 76 9.30 -16.18 14.34
N GLU A 77 10.48 -16.37 14.96
CA GLU A 77 11.59 -17.12 14.37
C GLU A 77 11.18 -18.56 14.04
N LYS A 78 10.49 -19.23 14.97
CA LYS A 78 10.00 -20.60 14.74
C LYS A 78 8.96 -20.70 13.64
N GLU A 79 8.10 -19.67 13.52
CA GLU A 79 7.01 -19.63 12.57
C GLU A 79 7.50 -19.26 11.15
N THR A 80 8.40 -18.26 11.05
CA THR A 80 8.81 -17.69 9.75
C THR A 80 10.12 -18.27 9.21
N GLY A 81 10.93 -18.92 10.06
CA GLY A 81 12.30 -19.33 9.73
C GLY A 81 13.30 -18.15 9.66
N ILE A 82 12.86 -16.91 9.90
CA ILE A 82 13.71 -15.72 9.87
C ILE A 82 14.31 -15.51 11.28
N GLY A 83 15.61 -15.26 11.34
CA GLY A 83 16.33 -15.13 12.63
C GLY A 83 15.79 -13.97 13.50
N ARG A 84 16.06 -14.05 14.80
CA ARG A 84 15.56 -13.08 15.81
C ARG A 84 16.05 -11.66 15.60
N THR A 85 17.26 -11.46 15.09
CA THR A 85 17.81 -10.12 14.85
C THR A 85 17.01 -9.36 13.77
N PRO A 86 16.84 -9.86 12.53
CA PRO A 86 16.01 -9.21 11.54
C PRO A 86 14.55 -9.01 11.98
N ILE A 87 13.97 -9.94 12.77
CA ILE A 87 12.64 -9.75 13.35
C ILE A 87 12.60 -8.56 14.32
N ARG A 88 13.60 -8.40 15.21
CA ARG A 88 13.64 -7.25 16.11
C ARG A 88 13.86 -5.93 15.40
N GLU A 89 14.68 -5.93 14.35
CA GLU A 89 14.88 -4.75 13.50
C GLU A 89 13.60 -4.37 12.76
N SER A 90 12.84 -5.34 12.28
CA SER A 90 11.54 -5.07 11.65
C SER A 90 10.53 -4.45 12.63
N PHE A 91 10.58 -4.76 13.93
CA PHE A 91 9.73 -4.12 14.94
C PHE A 91 9.96 -2.61 15.04
N VAL A 92 11.18 -2.10 14.78
CA VAL A 92 11.46 -0.67 14.78
C VAL A 92 10.65 0.00 13.67
N ARG A 93 10.74 -0.53 12.45
CA ARG A 93 10.02 -0.01 11.27
C ARG A 93 8.49 -0.16 11.40
N LEU A 94 8.02 -1.29 11.93
CA LEU A 94 6.59 -1.50 12.21
C LEU A 94 6.05 -0.53 13.25
N ARG A 95 6.87 -0.13 14.24
CA ARG A 95 6.50 0.87 15.25
C ARG A 95 6.42 2.27 14.65
N GLU A 96 7.35 2.64 13.76
CA GLU A 96 7.30 3.91 13.04
C GLU A 96 6.02 4.06 12.20
N GLN A 97 5.48 2.93 11.73
CA GLN A 97 4.21 2.85 11.01
C GLN A 97 3.00 2.55 11.92
N GLU A 98 3.19 2.60 13.23
CA GLU A 98 2.12 2.39 14.23
C GLU A 98 1.41 1.03 14.15
N LEU A 99 2.05 0.05 13.51
CA LEU A 99 1.56 -1.34 13.44
C LEU A 99 1.83 -2.12 14.73
N VAL A 100 2.86 -1.72 15.47
CA VAL A 100 3.21 -2.29 16.77
C VAL A 100 3.53 -1.19 17.78
N GLU A 101 3.31 -1.49 19.05
CA GLU A 101 3.67 -0.65 20.18
C GLU A 101 4.59 -1.40 21.16
N THR A 102 5.50 -0.67 21.79
CA THR A 102 6.35 -1.22 22.86
C THR A 102 5.86 -0.75 24.22
N ARG A 103 5.49 -1.70 25.08
CA ARG A 103 5.09 -1.43 26.46
C ARG A 103 6.29 -1.68 27.39
N PRO A 104 6.77 -0.66 28.15
CA PRO A 104 7.92 -0.81 29.03
C PRO A 104 7.78 -2.02 29.93
N LYS A 105 8.85 -2.81 30.06
CA LYS A 105 8.92 -4.04 30.89
C LYS A 105 7.92 -5.14 30.50
N SER A 106 7.06 -4.95 29.51
CA SER A 106 6.02 -5.89 29.09
C SER A 106 6.31 -6.54 27.74
N GLY A 107 6.80 -5.77 26.75
CA GLY A 107 7.16 -6.29 25.43
C GLY A 107 6.61 -5.48 24.28
N THR A 108 6.63 -6.08 23.08
CA THR A 108 6.07 -5.51 21.85
C THR A 108 4.72 -6.18 21.57
N TYR A 109 3.76 -5.36 21.16
CA TYR A 109 2.38 -5.79 20.89
C TYR A 109 1.93 -5.23 19.54
N VAL A 110 1.01 -5.91 18.86
CA VAL A 110 0.28 -5.33 17.73
C VAL A 110 -0.57 -4.19 18.27
N SER A 111 -0.46 -3.00 17.67
CA SER A 111 -1.23 -1.83 18.09
C SER A 111 -2.74 -2.04 17.91
N LYS A 112 -3.55 -1.34 18.66
CA LYS A 112 -4.98 -1.21 18.38
C LYS A 112 -5.20 -0.29 17.18
N ILE A 113 -6.36 -0.36 16.55
CA ILE A 113 -6.76 0.49 15.43
C ILE A 113 -7.35 1.78 15.98
N SER A 114 -6.79 2.91 15.59
CA SER A 114 -7.34 4.24 15.87
C SER A 114 -8.23 4.69 14.71
N MET A 115 -9.51 4.93 14.96
CA MET A 115 -10.41 5.42 13.93
C MET A 115 -10.10 6.86 13.54
N GLU A 116 -9.67 7.70 14.47
CA GLU A 116 -9.20 9.06 14.18
C GLU A 116 -8.07 9.05 13.15
N ARG A 117 -7.09 8.14 13.31
CA ARG A 117 -5.98 8.00 12.35
C ARG A 117 -6.43 7.41 11.03
N ALA A 118 -7.37 6.47 11.05
CA ALA A 118 -7.96 5.91 9.83
C ALA A 118 -8.69 6.98 9.01
N GLU A 119 -9.44 7.85 9.67
CA GLU A 119 -10.15 8.99 9.04
C GLU A 119 -9.17 9.99 8.44
N ASN A 120 -8.12 10.37 9.19
CA ASN A 120 -7.08 11.29 8.68
C ASN A 120 -6.34 10.69 7.47
N ALA A 121 -6.04 9.39 7.50
CA ALA A 121 -5.40 8.70 6.39
C ALA A 121 -6.32 8.62 5.15
N CYS A 122 -7.61 8.34 5.36
CA CYS A 122 -8.63 8.36 4.31
C CYS A 122 -8.75 9.73 3.65
N PHE A 123 -8.80 10.80 4.44
CA PHE A 123 -8.82 12.18 3.95
C PHE A 123 -7.58 12.52 3.12
N LEU A 124 -6.39 12.15 3.61
CA LEU A 124 -5.14 12.36 2.87
C LEU A 124 -5.17 11.62 1.52
N ARG A 125 -5.60 10.36 1.53
CA ARG A 125 -5.70 9.51 0.35
C ARG A 125 -6.65 10.12 -0.69
N GLU A 126 -7.83 10.55 -0.27
CA GLU A 126 -8.82 11.22 -1.13
C GLU A 126 -8.20 12.44 -1.86
N LYS A 127 -7.49 13.31 -1.13
CA LYS A 127 -6.89 14.51 -1.71
C LYS A 127 -5.77 14.21 -2.69
N LEU A 128 -4.93 13.21 -2.39
CA LEU A 128 -3.86 12.77 -3.29
C LEU A 128 -4.42 12.08 -4.53
N GLU A 129 -5.35 11.14 -4.37
CA GLU A 129 -5.91 10.36 -5.47
C GLU A 129 -6.69 11.25 -6.45
N ARG A 130 -7.39 12.27 -5.97
CA ARG A 130 -8.00 13.26 -6.87
C ARG A 130 -7.00 13.84 -7.86
N SER A 131 -5.85 14.32 -7.38
CA SER A 131 -4.81 14.89 -8.23
C SER A 131 -4.15 13.84 -9.13
N VAL A 132 -3.99 12.63 -8.63
CA VAL A 132 -3.44 11.48 -9.36
C VAL A 132 -4.35 11.07 -10.50
N LEU A 133 -5.65 10.88 -10.26
CA LEU A 133 -6.61 10.47 -11.30
C LEU A 133 -6.77 11.52 -12.40
N ILE A 134 -6.82 12.82 -12.05
CA ILE A 134 -6.79 13.91 -13.01
C ILE A 134 -5.54 13.81 -13.91
N LYS A 135 -4.36 13.54 -13.29
CA LYS A 135 -3.11 13.38 -14.06
C LYS A 135 -3.14 12.13 -14.94
N CYS A 136 -3.73 11.03 -14.52
CA CYS A 136 -3.89 9.81 -15.31
C CYS A 136 -4.67 10.07 -16.60
N CYS A 137 -5.68 10.94 -16.59
CA CYS A 137 -6.48 11.28 -17.78
C CYS A 137 -5.62 11.82 -18.94
N SER A 138 -4.52 12.53 -18.63
CA SER A 138 -3.63 13.10 -19.64
C SER A 138 -2.33 12.31 -19.86
N ALA A 139 -1.93 11.46 -18.92
CA ALA A 139 -0.61 10.82 -18.91
C ALA A 139 -0.64 9.32 -19.24
N ALA A 140 -1.79 8.64 -19.09
CA ALA A 140 -1.87 7.21 -19.26
C ALA A 140 -1.64 6.77 -20.73
N SER A 141 -0.61 5.93 -20.94
CA SER A 141 -0.37 5.27 -22.23
C SER A 141 -1.43 4.18 -22.50
N PRO A 142 -1.57 3.72 -23.77
CA PRO A 142 -2.45 2.59 -24.11
C PRO A 142 -2.12 1.34 -23.28
N GLU A 143 -0.85 1.02 -23.08
CA GLU A 143 -0.38 -0.14 -22.30
C GLU A 143 -0.74 -0.01 -20.82
N GLN A 144 -0.63 1.20 -20.27
CA GLN A 144 -1.00 1.47 -18.88
C GLN A 144 -2.52 1.39 -18.66
N LYS A 145 -3.32 1.88 -19.63
CA LYS A 145 -4.78 1.71 -19.64
C LYS A 145 -5.15 0.23 -19.69
N HIS A 146 -4.48 -0.53 -20.56
CA HIS A 146 -4.68 -1.98 -20.65
C HIS A 146 -4.29 -2.71 -19.33
N ARG A 147 -3.24 -2.25 -18.64
CA ARG A 147 -2.88 -2.80 -17.32
C ARG A 147 -3.98 -2.59 -16.28
N LEU A 148 -4.59 -1.41 -16.24
CA LEU A 148 -5.75 -1.16 -15.36
C LEU A 148 -6.94 -2.05 -15.72
N GLU A 149 -7.21 -2.27 -17.02
CA GLU A 149 -8.24 -3.21 -17.48
C GLU A 149 -7.99 -4.64 -16.97
N GLN A 150 -6.76 -5.12 -17.06
CA GLN A 150 -6.40 -6.46 -16.57
C GLN A 150 -6.65 -6.60 -15.07
N ILE A 151 -6.28 -5.59 -14.26
CA ILE A 151 -6.52 -5.58 -12.81
C ILE A 151 -8.02 -5.65 -12.52
N LEU A 152 -8.84 -4.88 -13.24
CA LEU A 152 -10.30 -4.91 -13.07
C LEU A 152 -10.91 -6.24 -13.52
N ALA A 153 -10.50 -6.76 -14.67
CA ALA A 153 -10.99 -8.05 -15.17
C ALA A 153 -10.67 -9.20 -14.19
N GLU A 154 -9.46 -9.19 -13.60
CA GLU A 154 -9.11 -10.14 -12.55
C GLU A 154 -9.99 -9.95 -11.31
N SER A 155 -10.19 -8.72 -10.83
CA SER A 155 -11.07 -8.42 -9.71
C SER A 155 -12.53 -8.89 -9.95
N GLU A 156 -13.02 -8.74 -11.19
CA GLU A 156 -14.38 -9.17 -11.59
C GLU A 156 -14.54 -10.69 -11.64
N SER A 157 -13.45 -11.43 -11.86
CA SER A 157 -13.47 -12.90 -11.89
C SER A 157 -13.47 -13.55 -10.50
N LEU A 158 -13.15 -12.80 -9.43
CA LEU A 158 -13.05 -13.33 -8.08
C LEU A 158 -14.44 -13.57 -7.47
N ASP A 159 -14.54 -14.63 -6.66
CA ASP A 159 -15.68 -14.85 -5.78
C ASP A 159 -15.38 -14.41 -4.34
N HIS A 160 -16.40 -14.41 -3.48
CA HIS A 160 -16.28 -13.92 -2.09
C HIS A 160 -15.33 -14.73 -1.20
N SER A 161 -14.89 -15.94 -1.60
CA SER A 161 -13.89 -16.72 -0.87
C SER A 161 -12.48 -16.13 -1.03
N GLU A 162 -12.28 -15.29 -2.05
CA GLU A 162 -11.00 -14.70 -2.44
C GLU A 162 -10.82 -13.25 -1.94
N THR A 163 -11.41 -12.93 -0.79
CA THR A 163 -11.42 -11.56 -0.20
C THR A 163 -10.03 -10.95 -0.13
N ARG A 164 -9.01 -11.73 0.23
CA ARG A 164 -7.62 -11.23 0.29
C ARG A 164 -7.14 -10.80 -1.10
N ARG A 165 -7.39 -11.60 -2.13
CA ARG A 165 -6.99 -11.27 -3.49
C ARG A 165 -7.71 -10.03 -4.01
N PHE A 166 -9.01 -9.91 -3.70
CA PHE A 166 -9.79 -8.72 -4.04
C PHE A 166 -9.21 -7.46 -3.39
N PHE A 167 -8.88 -7.51 -2.09
CA PHE A 167 -8.25 -6.40 -1.36
C PHE A 167 -6.88 -6.02 -1.95
N ASP A 168 -6.07 -7.01 -2.35
CA ASP A 168 -4.78 -6.78 -2.97
C ASP A 168 -4.93 -6.10 -4.35
N LEU A 169 -5.92 -6.51 -5.15
CA LEU A 169 -6.21 -5.91 -6.46
C LEU A 169 -6.76 -4.49 -6.35
N ASP A 170 -7.58 -4.22 -5.33
CA ASP A 170 -8.04 -2.87 -5.01
C ASP A 170 -6.84 -1.93 -4.78
N ASN A 171 -5.92 -2.33 -3.91
CA ASN A 171 -4.70 -1.56 -3.65
C ASN A 171 -3.81 -1.44 -4.90
N LEU A 172 -3.69 -2.51 -5.71
CA LEU A 172 -2.90 -2.50 -6.94
C LEU A 172 -3.47 -1.57 -8.00
N PHE A 173 -4.80 -1.45 -8.10
CA PHE A 173 -5.45 -0.48 -9.01
C PHE A 173 -5.03 0.95 -8.67
N HIS A 174 -5.14 1.33 -7.40
CA HIS A 174 -4.75 2.65 -6.92
C HIS A 174 -3.23 2.90 -7.09
N GLU A 175 -2.38 1.94 -6.68
CA GLU A 175 -0.93 2.03 -6.86
C GLU A 175 -0.56 2.27 -8.34
N THR A 176 -1.22 1.53 -9.25
CA THR A 176 -1.02 1.69 -10.70
C THR A 176 -1.35 3.11 -11.16
N CYS A 177 -2.40 3.73 -10.64
CA CYS A 177 -2.72 5.13 -10.92
C CYS A 177 -1.61 6.08 -10.45
N PHE A 178 -1.03 5.86 -9.25
CA PHE A 178 0.12 6.65 -8.78
C PHE A 178 1.35 6.47 -9.67
N VAL A 179 1.61 5.26 -10.17
CA VAL A 179 2.70 4.98 -11.12
C VAL A 179 2.47 5.74 -12.43
N ILE A 180 1.26 5.66 -13.02
CA ILE A 180 0.88 6.38 -14.25
C ILE A 180 1.07 7.89 -14.08
N ALA A 181 0.68 8.43 -12.96
CA ALA A 181 0.83 9.86 -12.66
C ALA A 181 2.30 10.28 -12.39
N GLY A 182 3.26 9.35 -12.35
CA GLY A 182 4.65 9.62 -11.97
C GLY A 182 4.80 9.99 -10.48
N ARG A 183 3.98 9.43 -9.62
CA ARG A 183 3.88 9.75 -8.19
C ARG A 183 4.03 8.52 -7.28
N HIS A 184 4.73 7.49 -7.73
CA HIS A 184 4.95 6.25 -6.98
C HIS A 184 5.53 6.49 -5.57
N MET A 185 6.46 7.44 -5.41
CA MET A 185 7.01 7.81 -4.10
C MET A 185 5.92 8.30 -3.13
N LEU A 186 4.88 9.01 -3.61
CA LEU A 186 3.76 9.43 -2.76
C LEU A 186 2.92 8.23 -2.32
N TRP A 187 2.79 7.19 -3.16
CA TRP A 187 2.15 5.94 -2.78
C TRP A 187 2.91 5.25 -1.64
N ASP A 188 4.24 5.16 -1.72
CA ASP A 188 5.05 4.57 -0.68
C ASP A 188 4.95 5.33 0.65
N TRP A 189 4.94 6.67 0.61
CA TRP A 189 4.74 7.49 1.80
C TRP A 189 3.33 7.29 2.38
N MET A 190 2.32 7.28 1.53
CA MET A 190 0.95 7.03 1.95
C MET A 190 0.80 5.67 2.60
N LYS A 191 1.37 4.60 2.03
CA LYS A 191 1.37 3.26 2.66
C LYS A 191 1.98 3.25 4.06
N SER A 192 2.93 4.12 4.35
CA SER A 192 3.56 4.19 5.68
C SER A 192 2.66 4.82 6.74
N VAL A 193 1.72 5.69 6.36
CA VAL A 193 0.81 6.40 7.28
C VAL A 193 -0.64 5.88 7.22
N ASN A 194 -0.96 5.04 6.24
CA ASN A 194 -2.31 4.55 5.97
C ASN A 194 -2.67 3.25 6.73
N THR A 195 -1.83 2.82 7.65
CA THR A 195 -1.92 1.48 8.27
C THR A 195 -3.19 1.24 9.07
N HIS A 196 -3.71 2.27 9.75
CA HIS A 196 -4.96 2.19 10.51
C HIS A 196 -6.18 2.06 9.59
N PHE A 197 -6.22 2.84 8.51
CA PHE A 197 -7.26 2.73 7.49
C PHE A 197 -7.21 1.37 6.77
N GLU A 198 -6.04 0.92 6.37
CA GLU A 198 -5.83 -0.36 5.67
C GLU A 198 -6.33 -1.54 6.51
N ARG A 199 -6.03 -1.55 7.83
CA ARG A 199 -6.50 -2.57 8.78
C ARG A 199 -8.01 -2.50 9.02
N TYR A 200 -8.56 -1.29 9.15
CA TYR A 200 -9.99 -1.10 9.25
C TYR A 200 -10.71 -1.59 8.00
N ASN A 201 -10.24 -1.20 6.81
CA ASN A 201 -10.82 -1.59 5.53
C ASN A 201 -10.79 -3.12 5.33
N TRP A 202 -9.71 -3.78 5.74
CA TRP A 202 -9.64 -5.23 5.77
C TRP A 202 -10.71 -5.85 6.67
N LEU A 203 -10.85 -5.38 7.91
CA LEU A 203 -11.87 -5.87 8.84
C LEU A 203 -13.29 -5.65 8.31
N ARG A 204 -13.53 -4.51 7.68
CA ARG A 204 -14.81 -4.21 7.01
C ARG A 204 -15.11 -5.24 5.92
N MET A 205 -14.14 -5.57 5.08
CA MET A 205 -14.32 -6.53 3.98
C MET A 205 -14.64 -7.94 4.47
N VAL A 206 -13.97 -8.40 5.53
CA VAL A 206 -14.16 -9.78 6.02
C VAL A 206 -15.32 -9.93 7.01
N SER A 207 -15.79 -8.83 7.63
CA SER A 207 -16.78 -8.89 8.72
C SER A 207 -18.22 -8.65 8.26
N GLN A 208 -18.45 -8.12 7.07
CA GLN A 208 -19.78 -7.63 6.66
C GLN A 208 -20.35 -8.31 5.41
N ASP A 209 -19.78 -9.37 4.89
CA ASP A 209 -20.17 -9.92 3.56
C ASP A 209 -20.35 -8.79 2.53
N LEU A 210 -19.36 -7.90 2.47
CA LEU A 210 -19.42 -6.68 1.68
C LEU A 210 -19.69 -7.00 0.21
N ASP A 211 -20.74 -6.43 -0.36
CA ASP A 211 -20.97 -6.49 -1.80
C ASP A 211 -19.83 -5.73 -2.52
N TRP A 212 -19.03 -6.44 -3.31
CA TRP A 212 -17.91 -5.86 -4.05
C TRP A 212 -18.33 -5.14 -5.32
N GLU A 213 -19.57 -5.34 -5.78
CA GLU A 213 -20.04 -4.76 -7.04
C GLU A 213 -20.07 -3.22 -7.04
N PRO A 214 -20.41 -2.53 -5.94
CA PRO A 214 -20.25 -1.08 -5.87
C PRO A 214 -18.79 -0.62 -6.08
N ILE A 215 -17.81 -1.32 -5.50
CA ILE A 215 -16.38 -1.01 -5.63
C ILE A 215 -15.93 -1.24 -7.08
N ARG A 216 -16.23 -2.40 -7.64
CA ARG A 216 -15.94 -2.76 -9.04
C ARG A 216 -16.52 -1.73 -10.02
N ARG A 217 -17.75 -1.33 -9.82
CA ARG A 217 -18.43 -0.33 -10.64
C ARG A 217 -17.77 1.04 -10.55
N GLN A 218 -17.33 1.45 -9.37
CA GLN A 218 -16.60 2.71 -9.21
C GLN A 218 -15.25 2.66 -9.94
N HIS A 219 -14.48 1.59 -9.81
CA HIS A 219 -13.21 1.42 -10.52
C HIS A 219 -13.41 1.40 -12.05
N ARG A 220 -14.45 0.72 -12.56
CA ARG A 220 -14.80 0.80 -14.01
C ARG A 220 -15.05 2.23 -14.44
N ARG A 221 -15.82 3.01 -13.69
CA ARG A 221 -16.07 4.43 -14.01
C ARG A 221 -14.80 5.27 -13.97
N ILE A 222 -13.91 5.04 -13.03
CA ILE A 222 -12.60 5.70 -12.95
C ILE A 222 -11.78 5.37 -14.22
N LEU A 223 -11.68 4.10 -14.58
CA LEU A 223 -10.97 3.69 -15.80
C LEU A 223 -11.56 4.33 -17.06
N GLU A 224 -12.89 4.38 -17.19
CA GLU A 224 -13.54 5.03 -18.33
C GLU A 224 -13.28 6.54 -18.39
N ALA A 225 -13.23 7.23 -17.23
CA ALA A 225 -12.83 8.63 -17.17
C ALA A 225 -11.37 8.82 -17.64
N ILE A 226 -10.45 7.96 -17.19
CA ILE A 226 -9.05 7.96 -17.64
C ILE A 226 -8.95 7.71 -19.15
N LYS A 227 -9.69 6.74 -19.69
CA LYS A 227 -9.68 6.42 -21.13
C LYS A 227 -10.14 7.59 -22.00
N ARG A 228 -11.17 8.31 -21.54
CA ARG A 228 -11.76 9.48 -22.25
C ARG A 228 -10.97 10.77 -22.03
N GLY A 229 -10.04 10.81 -21.08
CA GLY A 229 -9.38 12.03 -20.65
C GLY A 229 -10.29 12.99 -19.90
N ASP A 230 -11.36 12.48 -19.26
CA ASP A 230 -12.38 13.26 -18.57
C ASP A 230 -11.93 13.57 -17.13
N THR A 231 -11.29 14.72 -16.97
CA THR A 231 -10.74 15.19 -15.71
C THR A 231 -11.81 15.54 -14.67
N ASP A 232 -12.97 16.00 -15.10
CA ASP A 232 -14.06 16.39 -14.20
C ASP A 232 -14.71 15.14 -13.60
N ALA A 233 -14.97 14.13 -14.43
CA ALA A 233 -15.44 12.84 -13.96
C ALA A 233 -14.43 12.18 -13.03
N ALA A 234 -13.14 12.19 -13.37
CA ALA A 234 -12.07 11.63 -12.53
C ALA A 234 -11.98 12.32 -11.17
N SER A 235 -12.09 13.66 -11.14
CA SER A 235 -12.12 14.46 -9.91
C SER A 235 -13.29 14.08 -9.01
N TYR A 236 -14.50 14.04 -9.57
CA TYR A 236 -15.72 13.68 -8.82
C TYR A 236 -15.67 12.25 -8.27
N LEU A 237 -15.20 11.30 -9.11
CA LEU A 237 -15.08 9.90 -8.69
C LEU A 237 -14.08 9.70 -7.56
N ALA A 238 -12.95 10.42 -7.58
CA ALA A 238 -11.99 10.37 -6.48
C ALA A 238 -12.58 10.82 -5.13
N GLU A 239 -13.42 11.84 -5.13
CA GLU A 239 -14.08 12.36 -3.92
C GLU A 239 -15.15 11.39 -3.37
N THR A 240 -15.80 10.61 -4.24
CA THR A 240 -16.90 9.73 -3.85
C THR A 240 -16.48 8.27 -3.60
N HIS A 241 -15.32 7.88 -4.12
CA HIS A 241 -14.84 6.49 -4.08
C HIS A 241 -14.26 6.08 -2.72
N LEU A 242 -13.54 6.99 -2.04
CA LEU A 242 -12.80 6.71 -0.81
C LEU A 242 -13.57 7.11 0.46
N HIS A 243 -14.88 7.18 0.39
CA HIS A 243 -15.66 7.65 1.53
C HIS A 243 -15.68 6.59 2.64
N LEU A 244 -15.11 6.94 3.80
CA LEU A 244 -15.37 6.22 5.05
C LEU A 244 -16.79 6.55 5.49
N MET A 245 -17.72 5.64 5.18
CA MET A 245 -19.11 5.82 5.59
C MET A 245 -19.21 5.68 7.12
N PRO A 246 -19.59 6.72 7.87
CA PRO A 246 -19.72 6.63 9.32
C PRO A 246 -20.67 5.52 9.77
N GLU A 247 -21.70 5.24 8.97
CA GLU A 247 -22.69 4.19 9.21
C GLU A 247 -22.10 2.78 9.20
N GLU A 248 -20.99 2.57 8.48
CA GLU A 248 -20.30 1.28 8.40
C GLU A 248 -19.33 1.05 9.57
N GLN A 249 -18.90 2.11 10.26
CA GLN A 249 -17.90 2.00 11.34
C GLN A 249 -18.46 1.27 12.56
N GLY A 250 -19.65 1.63 12.98
CA GLY A 250 -20.30 1.06 14.17
C GLY A 250 -20.40 -0.46 14.14
N PRO A 251 -20.94 -1.07 13.08
CA PRO A 251 -20.99 -2.52 12.93
C PRO A 251 -19.64 -3.23 13.00
N VAL A 252 -18.59 -2.71 12.33
CA VAL A 252 -17.24 -3.30 12.36
C VAL A 252 -16.64 -3.22 13.76
N ILE A 253 -16.77 -2.08 14.43
CA ILE A 253 -16.28 -1.90 15.81
C ILE A 253 -17.03 -2.82 16.78
N ALA A 254 -18.34 -2.97 16.62
CA ALA A 254 -19.16 -3.84 17.48
C ALA A 254 -18.78 -5.32 17.34
N LEU A 255 -18.36 -5.77 16.15
CA LEU A 255 -17.88 -7.13 15.91
C LEU A 255 -16.48 -7.39 16.52
N HIS A 256 -15.66 -6.35 16.63
CA HIS A 256 -14.27 -6.44 17.06
C HIS A 256 -13.89 -5.37 18.09
N PRO A 257 -14.62 -5.19 19.21
CA PRO A 257 -14.43 -4.05 20.12
C PRO A 257 -13.00 -4.00 20.71
N ASP A 258 -12.38 -5.14 20.92
CA ASP A 258 -11.02 -5.23 21.47
C ASP A 258 -9.92 -4.83 20.49
N TYR A 259 -10.23 -4.72 19.19
CA TYR A 259 -9.26 -4.36 18.15
C TYR A 259 -9.06 -2.86 18.02
N PHE A 260 -9.99 -2.06 18.55
CA PHE A 260 -10.00 -0.60 18.42
C PHE A 260 -9.53 0.08 19.71
N GLU A 261 -8.95 1.27 19.55
CA GLU A 261 -8.72 2.17 20.67
C GLU A 261 -10.08 2.67 21.19
N LEU A 262 -10.25 2.69 22.52
CA LEU A 262 -11.42 3.35 23.11
C LEU A 262 -11.32 4.84 22.80
N SER A 263 -12.37 5.43 22.19
CA SER A 263 -12.42 6.88 22.01
C SER A 263 -12.42 7.54 23.39
N LYS A 264 -11.61 8.61 23.56
CA LYS A 264 -11.58 9.36 24.82
C LYS A 264 -12.90 10.05 25.11
N ASP A 265 -13.80 10.15 24.12
CA ASP A 265 -15.09 10.85 24.21
C ASP A 265 -16.27 9.93 24.55
N SER A 266 -16.03 8.63 24.82
CA SER A 266 -17.11 7.69 25.19
C SER A 266 -17.48 7.75 26.68
N PHE A 267 -16.99 8.74 27.43
CA PHE A 267 -17.25 8.94 28.87
C PHE A 267 -17.82 10.33 29.21
N ILE A 268 -18.54 10.97 28.29
CA ILE A 268 -19.29 12.18 28.63
C ILE A 268 -20.77 11.92 28.44
#